data_877514f765de34ac235fe673ba290da4
#
_entry.id   877514f765de34ac235fe673ba290da4
#
_cell.length_a   1.000
_cell.length_b   1.000
_cell.length_c   1.000
_cell.angle_alpha   90.00
_cell.angle_beta   90.00
_cell.angle_gamma   90.00
#
_symmetry.space_group_name_H-M   'P 1'
#
loop_
_entity.id
_entity.type
_entity.pdbx_description
1 polymer ?
#
loop_
_entity_poly.entity_id
_entity_poly.type
_entity_poly.pdbx_seq_one_letter_code
_entity_poly.pdbx_strand_id
1 'polypeptide(L)'
;MKTKVLVFVGLFLVSVLGISSELPFPTIPIISYSLNAKVFDYGQNIVSIEIDTKGQGENIPNKQIDKDTFKVFAKGTLPKDAGIVLDDKTKSLGTFEVEREIENIYVNDKGNIVINLKYGKDMAGANTLSYVTGDVSRNVLMDLEYKVEQKKEIKGYKTGFYRQGKVVDEEADKFVAAKSKSGVNYQYFKPVNKDDGKKHPLIIWFHGNGEGGYKDYQNNVSQKLANRGAVAFAEDKAQKIFGGAYVVAPQADDTWYNNYTKGYIKSVKAMIDEFVSENNVDKNRIYIFGASAGGYMSFRMMIEYPNYFAAFSTSAAALDKAATSGGVATTAQDLMKIRNKPLWMVHAQNDPTISYENTSKRVYDVLSKYGAILSSYPNVKIGETEYNGHWSWIYSLRNMPVNDKGEHLFEWMARQNLKTRYY
;
A
#
# COMPACT_ATOMS: atom_id res chain seq x y z
N MET A 1 80.53 -14.89 19.36
CA MET A 1 80.63 -16.12 18.59
C MET A 1 79.22 -16.59 18.31
N LYS A 2 78.80 -16.57 17.07
CA LYS A 2 77.47 -16.98 16.65
C LYS A 2 77.59 -18.32 15.90
N THR A 3 77.07 -19.37 16.46
CA THR A 3 77.08 -20.70 15.85
C THR A 3 75.85 -20.82 14.97
N LYS A 4 76.01 -21.03 13.67
CA LYS A 4 74.95 -21.32 12.72
C LYS A 4 74.70 -22.83 12.70
N VAL A 5 73.52 -23.27 12.94
CA VAL A 5 73.08 -24.65 12.72
C VAL A 5 72.37 -24.68 11.36
N LEU A 6 72.92 -25.49 10.45
CA LEU A 6 72.33 -25.82 9.16
C LEU A 6 71.39 -27.07 9.36
N VAL A 7 70.12 -26.92 9.05
CA VAL A 7 69.22 -28.08 8.99
C VAL A 7 68.98 -28.40 7.52
N PHE A 8 69.39 -29.58 7.11
CA PHE A 8 69.08 -30.20 5.82
C PHE A 8 67.67 -30.78 5.89
N VAL A 9 66.75 -30.30 5.03
CA VAL A 9 65.46 -30.91 4.81
C VAL A 9 65.52 -31.70 3.51
N GLY A 10 65.54 -33.04 3.65
CA GLY A 10 65.47 -33.94 2.52
C GLY A 10 64.02 -33.97 1.94
N LEU A 11 63.89 -33.65 0.66
CA LEU A 11 62.65 -33.87 -0.10
C LEU A 11 62.52 -35.35 -0.42
N PHE A 12 61.52 -36.01 0.17
CA PHE A 12 60.99 -37.28 -0.33
C PHE A 12 59.83 -36.98 -1.28
N LEU A 13 60.04 -37.15 -2.58
CA LEU A 13 58.97 -37.18 -3.57
C LEU A 13 58.32 -38.57 -3.50
N VAL A 14 57.18 -38.65 -2.88
CA VAL A 14 56.26 -39.80 -3.04
C VAL A 14 55.24 -39.42 -4.10
N SER A 15 55.36 -39.97 -5.28
CA SER A 15 54.34 -39.92 -6.33
C SER A 15 53.19 -40.82 -5.94
N VAL A 16 52.17 -40.26 -5.30
CA VAL A 16 50.88 -40.91 -5.14
C VAL A 16 50.04 -40.59 -6.38
N LEU A 17 49.93 -41.53 -7.29
CA LEU A 17 48.87 -41.59 -8.30
C LEU A 17 47.54 -41.82 -7.58
N GLY A 18 46.95 -40.76 -7.04
CA GLY A 18 45.60 -40.75 -6.49
C GLY A 18 44.62 -40.48 -7.62
N ILE A 19 43.96 -41.51 -8.09
CA ILE A 19 42.70 -41.34 -8.83
C ILE A 19 41.68 -40.85 -7.83
N SER A 20 41.52 -39.52 -7.69
CA SER A 20 40.39 -38.92 -6.99
C SER A 20 39.18 -38.99 -7.93
N SER A 21 38.45 -40.07 -7.89
CA SER A 21 37.05 -40.05 -8.30
C SER A 21 36.30 -39.24 -7.26
N GLU A 22 36.32 -37.93 -7.41
CA GLU A 22 35.30 -37.07 -6.78
C GLU A 22 33.97 -37.53 -7.35
N LEU A 23 33.28 -38.38 -6.61
CA LEU A 23 31.86 -38.61 -6.83
C LEU A 23 31.24 -37.22 -6.65
N PRO A 24 30.62 -36.62 -7.68
CA PRO A 24 29.98 -35.34 -7.52
C PRO A 24 28.90 -35.55 -6.47
N PHE A 25 29.05 -34.88 -5.31
CA PHE A 25 27.94 -34.83 -4.35
C PHE A 25 26.73 -34.33 -5.12
N PRO A 26 25.59 -35.04 -5.05
CA PRO A 26 24.39 -34.58 -5.74
C PRO A 26 24.04 -33.20 -5.21
N THR A 27 24.28 -32.18 -6.05
CA THR A 27 23.89 -30.83 -5.71
C THR A 27 22.36 -30.80 -5.70
N ILE A 28 21.78 -30.65 -4.51
CA ILE A 28 20.33 -30.50 -4.36
C ILE A 28 19.97 -29.13 -4.98
N PRO A 29 19.09 -29.08 -5.98
CA PRO A 29 18.75 -27.83 -6.64
C PRO A 29 18.07 -26.86 -5.68
N ILE A 30 18.40 -25.58 -5.80
CA ILE A 30 17.66 -24.50 -5.14
C ILE A 30 16.53 -24.09 -6.06
N ILE A 31 15.31 -24.17 -5.57
CA ILE A 31 14.07 -23.81 -6.28
C ILE A 31 13.54 -22.54 -5.66
N SER A 32 13.49 -21.46 -6.45
CA SER A 32 12.98 -20.19 -5.98
C SER A 32 11.45 -20.14 -6.12
N TYR A 33 10.81 -19.39 -5.22
CA TYR A 33 9.40 -19.06 -5.32
C TYR A 33 9.16 -17.59 -4.96
N SER A 34 8.12 -16.99 -5.54
CA SER A 34 7.62 -15.66 -5.16
C SER A 34 6.40 -15.79 -4.27
N LEU A 35 6.16 -14.77 -3.46
CA LEU A 35 4.93 -14.56 -2.70
C LEU A 35 4.07 -13.60 -3.50
N ASN A 36 2.93 -14.04 -4.02
CA ASN A 36 2.01 -13.17 -4.72
C ASN A 36 1.07 -12.52 -3.72
N ALA A 37 1.00 -11.21 -3.76
CA ALA A 37 0.20 -10.39 -2.87
C ALA A 37 -0.86 -9.59 -3.64
N LYS A 38 -1.87 -9.12 -2.93
CA LYS A 38 -2.89 -8.21 -3.45
C LYS A 38 -3.35 -7.25 -2.37
N VAL A 39 -3.53 -5.98 -2.73
CA VAL A 39 -4.09 -4.96 -1.83
C VAL A 39 -5.61 -5.05 -1.85
N PHE A 40 -6.20 -5.25 -0.66
CA PHE A 40 -7.64 -5.26 -0.41
C PHE A 40 -8.07 -4.02 0.36
N ASP A 41 -9.37 -3.85 0.58
CA ASP A 41 -9.92 -2.75 1.40
C ASP A 41 -9.36 -2.73 2.83
N TYR A 42 -8.94 -3.89 3.32
CA TYR A 42 -8.39 -4.13 4.66
C TYR A 42 -6.86 -4.30 4.69
N GLY A 43 -6.18 -4.00 3.61
CA GLY A 43 -4.74 -4.08 3.49
C GLY A 43 -4.25 -5.19 2.56
N GLN A 44 -2.93 -5.24 2.36
CA GLN A 44 -2.30 -6.21 1.49
C GLN A 44 -2.24 -7.59 2.16
N ASN A 45 -2.61 -8.63 1.41
CA ASN A 45 -2.50 -10.03 1.81
C ASN A 45 -1.69 -10.83 0.81
N ILE A 46 -0.95 -11.84 1.29
CA ILE A 46 -0.35 -12.90 0.46
C ILE A 46 -1.46 -13.88 0.08
N VAL A 47 -1.70 -13.99 -1.22
CA VAL A 47 -2.78 -14.78 -1.80
C VAL A 47 -2.31 -16.09 -2.41
N SER A 48 -1.06 -16.16 -2.88
CA SER A 48 -0.49 -17.39 -3.42
C SER A 48 1.04 -17.40 -3.36
N ILE A 49 1.60 -18.59 -3.59
CA ILE A 49 3.03 -18.82 -3.82
C ILE A 49 3.19 -19.33 -5.23
N GLU A 50 4.11 -18.78 -6.01
CA GLU A 50 4.46 -19.26 -7.33
C GLU A 50 5.87 -19.82 -7.33
N ILE A 51 5.99 -21.15 -7.51
CA ILE A 51 7.25 -21.87 -7.54
C ILE A 51 7.77 -21.88 -8.98
N ASP A 52 8.98 -21.32 -9.18
CA ASP A 52 9.68 -21.36 -10.47
C ASP A 52 10.25 -22.76 -10.74
N THR A 53 9.54 -23.51 -11.54
CA THR A 53 9.95 -24.89 -11.92
C THR A 53 11.03 -24.93 -12.99
N LYS A 54 11.42 -23.81 -13.57
CA LYS A 54 12.36 -23.71 -14.71
C LYS A 54 11.97 -24.60 -15.88
N GLY A 55 10.67 -24.64 -16.21
CA GLY A 55 10.10 -25.41 -17.31
C GLY A 55 9.85 -26.89 -17.00
N GLN A 56 10.21 -27.39 -15.82
CA GLN A 56 9.88 -28.79 -15.45
C GLN A 56 8.39 -29.01 -15.20
N GLY A 57 7.66 -27.96 -14.87
CA GLY A 57 6.23 -28.03 -14.55
C GLY A 57 5.34 -28.39 -15.75
N GLU A 58 5.75 -28.11 -16.98
CA GLU A 58 5.00 -28.46 -18.19
C GLU A 58 4.70 -29.95 -18.30
N ASN A 59 5.58 -30.79 -17.70
CA ASN A 59 5.45 -32.25 -17.67
C ASN A 59 4.66 -32.79 -16.47
N ILE A 60 4.18 -31.90 -15.59
CA ILE A 60 3.42 -32.26 -14.39
C ILE A 60 1.92 -32.20 -14.73
N PRO A 61 1.24 -33.36 -14.82
CA PRO A 61 -0.21 -33.34 -14.95
C PRO A 61 -0.86 -32.72 -13.69
N ASN A 62 -1.82 -31.83 -13.86
CA ASN A 62 -2.54 -31.23 -12.73
C ASN A 62 -3.20 -32.24 -11.79
N LYS A 63 -3.49 -33.46 -12.27
CA LYS A 63 -4.00 -34.58 -11.46
C LYS A 63 -2.98 -35.18 -10.49
N GLN A 64 -1.68 -34.88 -10.62
CA GLN A 64 -0.63 -35.36 -9.73
C GLN A 64 -0.34 -34.44 -8.55
N ILE A 65 -0.86 -33.24 -8.57
CA ILE A 65 -0.70 -32.24 -7.50
C ILE A 65 -2.08 -31.92 -6.90
N ASP A 66 -2.15 -31.95 -5.61
CA ASP A 66 -3.32 -31.60 -4.82
C ASP A 66 -2.91 -30.79 -3.58
N LYS A 67 -3.88 -30.29 -2.82
CA LYS A 67 -3.63 -29.46 -1.64
C LYS A 67 -2.75 -30.12 -0.56
N ASP A 68 -2.63 -31.46 -0.59
CA ASP A 68 -1.80 -32.21 0.36
C ASP A 68 -0.36 -32.42 -0.17
N THR A 69 -0.06 -31.97 -1.40
CA THR A 69 1.28 -32.12 -2.00
C THR A 69 2.30 -31.23 -1.32
N PHE A 70 1.88 -30.07 -0.80
CA PHE A 70 2.73 -29.15 -0.08
C PHE A 70 2.14 -28.78 1.29
N LYS A 71 3.01 -28.30 2.18
CA LYS A 71 2.67 -27.51 3.36
C LYS A 71 3.35 -26.16 3.28
N VAL A 72 2.68 -25.14 3.78
CA VAL A 72 3.20 -23.78 3.82
C VAL A 72 3.14 -23.26 5.24
N PHE A 73 4.30 -22.88 5.76
CA PHE A 73 4.41 -22.19 7.05
C PHE A 73 4.76 -20.74 6.80
N ALA A 74 4.20 -19.84 7.58
CA ALA A 74 4.43 -18.41 7.45
C ALA A 74 4.65 -17.77 8.81
N LYS A 75 5.64 -16.87 8.86
CA LYS A 75 5.96 -16.04 10.01
C LYS A 75 6.05 -14.59 9.55
N GLY A 76 5.37 -13.71 10.29
CA GLY A 76 5.44 -12.27 10.11
C GLY A 76 5.88 -11.61 11.41
N THR A 77 6.97 -10.87 11.38
CA THR A 77 7.54 -10.17 12.54
C THR A 77 7.71 -8.69 12.25
N LEU A 78 7.69 -7.88 13.30
CA LEU A 78 8.05 -6.46 13.16
C LEU A 78 9.53 -6.34 12.78
N PRO A 79 9.89 -5.43 11.85
CA PRO A 79 11.28 -5.20 11.50
C PRO A 79 12.06 -4.69 12.71
N LYS A 80 13.28 -5.18 12.90
CA LYS A 80 14.14 -4.79 14.04
C LYS A 80 14.52 -3.31 13.99
N ASP A 81 14.70 -2.77 12.81
CA ASP A 81 15.07 -1.36 12.55
C ASP A 81 13.90 -0.39 12.76
N ALA A 82 12.66 -0.89 12.88
CA ALA A 82 11.51 -0.07 13.23
C ALA A 82 11.58 0.48 14.68
N GLY A 83 12.46 -0.04 15.52
CA GLY A 83 12.63 0.43 16.90
C GLY A 83 11.40 0.28 17.78
N ILE A 84 10.49 -0.66 17.42
CA ILE A 84 9.23 -0.89 18.13
C ILE A 84 9.50 -1.83 19.30
N VAL A 85 9.26 -1.33 20.52
CA VAL A 85 9.30 -2.14 21.74
C VAL A 85 7.86 -2.43 22.13
N LEU A 86 7.51 -3.72 22.17
CA LEU A 86 6.19 -4.17 22.62
C LEU A 86 6.17 -4.19 24.16
N ASP A 87 5.11 -3.63 24.73
CA ASP A 87 4.86 -3.55 26.17
C ASP A 87 3.35 -3.59 26.45
N ASP A 88 2.93 -3.24 27.68
CA ASP A 88 1.51 -3.25 28.04
C ASP A 88 0.67 -2.23 27.27
N LYS A 89 1.27 -1.15 26.77
CA LYS A 89 0.61 -0.10 25.99
C LYS A 89 0.76 -0.30 24.48
N THR A 90 1.91 -0.78 24.05
CA THR A 90 2.26 -0.96 22.64
C THR A 90 2.07 -2.41 22.23
N LYS A 91 1.05 -2.68 21.42
CA LYS A 91 0.68 -4.03 20.95
C LYS A 91 0.83 -4.13 19.44
N SER A 92 1.23 -5.30 18.96
CA SER A 92 1.20 -5.67 17.55
C SER A 92 -0.03 -6.55 17.28
N LEU A 93 -0.90 -6.13 16.38
CA LEU A 93 -2.14 -6.84 16.05
C LEU A 93 -2.04 -7.69 14.78
N GLY A 94 -0.86 -7.79 14.18
CA GLY A 94 -0.71 -8.45 12.89
C GLY A 94 0.42 -9.46 12.79
N THR A 95 1.31 -9.57 13.80
CA THR A 95 2.38 -10.59 13.80
C THR A 95 1.82 -11.99 13.96
N PHE A 96 2.47 -12.96 13.31
CA PHE A 96 2.00 -14.35 13.28
C PHE A 96 3.13 -15.35 13.11
N GLU A 97 2.85 -16.61 13.48
CA GLU A 97 3.63 -17.79 13.13
C GLU A 97 2.64 -18.96 12.99
N VAL A 98 2.29 -19.33 11.76
CA VAL A 98 1.17 -20.23 11.46
C VAL A 98 1.46 -21.15 10.25
N GLU A 99 0.79 -22.30 10.19
CA GLU A 99 0.63 -23.07 8.96
C GLU A 99 -0.49 -22.38 8.13
N ARG A 100 -0.22 -22.10 6.84
CA ARG A 100 -1.18 -21.49 5.93
C ARG A 100 -2.07 -22.53 5.28
N GLU A 101 -3.35 -22.32 5.28
CA GLU A 101 -4.30 -23.18 4.61
C GLU A 101 -4.20 -23.02 3.09
N ILE A 102 -3.99 -24.16 2.40
CA ILE A 102 -3.94 -24.23 0.94
C ILE A 102 -5.37 -24.42 0.41
N GLU A 103 -5.80 -23.53 -0.46
CA GLU A 103 -7.09 -23.60 -1.12
C GLU A 103 -7.06 -24.57 -2.30
N ASN A 104 -6.11 -24.39 -3.20
CA ASN A 104 -5.85 -25.28 -4.32
C ASN A 104 -4.40 -25.13 -4.83
N ILE A 105 -3.99 -26.05 -5.70
CA ILE A 105 -2.69 -26.03 -6.37
C ILE A 105 -2.90 -26.36 -7.84
N TYR A 106 -2.18 -25.70 -8.73
CA TYR A 106 -2.20 -25.97 -10.17
C TYR A 106 -0.88 -25.57 -10.83
N VAL A 107 -0.68 -26.01 -12.06
CA VAL A 107 0.40 -25.53 -12.92
C VAL A 107 -0.16 -24.46 -13.85
N ASN A 108 0.47 -23.30 -13.90
CA ASN A 108 0.05 -22.19 -14.77
C ASN A 108 0.62 -22.34 -16.19
N ASP A 109 0.23 -21.43 -17.10
CA ASP A 109 0.65 -21.43 -18.51
C ASP A 109 2.16 -21.25 -18.72
N LYS A 110 2.89 -20.80 -17.67
CA LYS A 110 4.36 -20.71 -17.67
C LYS A 110 5.03 -22.00 -17.20
N GLY A 111 4.25 -23.00 -16.87
CA GLY A 111 4.74 -24.26 -16.28
C GLY A 111 5.13 -24.12 -14.79
N ASN A 112 4.82 -23.02 -14.12
CA ASN A 112 5.10 -22.84 -12.69
C ASN A 112 4.01 -23.46 -11.82
N ILE A 113 4.39 -24.01 -10.65
CA ILE A 113 3.42 -24.49 -9.67
C ILE A 113 2.91 -23.28 -8.87
N VAL A 114 1.60 -23.08 -8.87
CA VAL A 114 0.92 -22.05 -8.09
C VAL A 114 0.18 -22.70 -6.93
N ILE A 115 0.50 -22.29 -5.71
CA ILE A 115 -0.17 -22.71 -4.47
C ILE A 115 -1.05 -21.52 -4.02
N ASN A 116 -2.35 -21.59 -4.26
CA ASN A 116 -3.30 -20.61 -3.75
C ASN A 116 -3.53 -20.83 -2.27
N LEU A 117 -3.42 -19.76 -1.50
CA LEU A 117 -3.58 -19.76 -0.05
C LEU A 117 -4.89 -19.08 0.32
N LYS A 118 -5.58 -19.54 1.34
CA LYS A 118 -6.72 -18.80 1.89
C LYS A 118 -6.26 -17.46 2.44
N TYR A 119 -7.04 -16.43 2.20
CA TYR A 119 -6.80 -15.06 2.66
C TYR A 119 -8.11 -14.38 3.07
N GLY A 120 -8.03 -13.30 3.83
CA GLY A 120 -9.19 -12.55 4.28
C GLY A 120 -8.83 -11.53 5.35
N LYS A 121 -9.79 -10.66 5.66
CA LYS A 121 -9.64 -9.54 6.60
C LYS A 121 -9.09 -9.95 7.96
N ASP A 122 -9.55 -11.07 8.50
CA ASP A 122 -9.19 -11.55 9.83
C ASP A 122 -8.37 -12.85 9.79
N MET A 123 -7.78 -13.18 8.62
CA MET A 123 -7.04 -14.42 8.45
C MET A 123 -5.58 -14.26 8.88
N ALA A 124 -5.23 -14.92 9.96
CA ALA A 124 -3.85 -14.95 10.45
C ALA A 124 -2.89 -15.48 9.39
N GLY A 125 -1.77 -14.81 9.22
CA GLY A 125 -0.72 -15.19 8.28
C GLY A 125 -0.91 -14.69 6.85
N ALA A 126 -2.02 -14.04 6.52
CA ALA A 126 -2.22 -13.48 5.17
C ALA A 126 -1.68 -12.06 5.03
N ASN A 127 -1.79 -11.24 6.06
CA ASN A 127 -1.43 -9.83 6.06
C ASN A 127 0.09 -9.59 5.95
N THR A 128 0.46 -8.53 5.23
CA THR A 128 1.87 -8.08 5.10
C THR A 128 2.20 -6.93 6.05
N LEU A 129 1.20 -6.29 6.60
CA LEU A 129 1.31 -5.20 7.56
C LEU A 129 0.80 -5.64 8.93
N SER A 130 1.45 -5.18 9.99
CA SER A 130 0.93 -5.24 11.35
C SER A 130 0.49 -3.86 11.81
N TYR A 131 -0.73 -3.75 12.34
CA TYR A 131 -1.15 -2.55 13.04
C TYR A 131 -0.58 -2.58 14.46
N VAL A 132 0.33 -1.65 14.72
CA VAL A 132 0.93 -1.45 16.04
C VAL A 132 0.14 -0.37 16.75
N THR A 133 -0.41 -0.70 17.92
CA THR A 133 -1.14 0.25 18.78
C THR A 133 -0.20 0.92 19.78
N GLY A 134 -0.67 1.92 20.50
CA GLY A 134 0.08 2.64 21.54
C GLY A 134 -0.09 4.15 21.39
N ASP A 135 0.85 4.92 21.93
CA ASP A 135 0.84 6.39 21.82
C ASP A 135 0.85 6.86 20.36
N VAL A 136 1.50 6.07 19.49
CA VAL A 136 1.51 6.25 18.03
C VAL A 136 1.04 4.95 17.40
N SER A 137 -0.16 4.96 16.81
CA SER A 137 -0.70 3.77 16.14
C SER A 137 -0.42 3.81 14.64
N ARG A 138 0.22 2.74 14.11
CA ARG A 138 0.71 2.69 12.71
C ARG A 138 0.61 1.31 12.09
N ASN A 139 0.44 1.29 10.78
CA ASN A 139 0.65 0.11 9.96
C ASN A 139 2.14 -0.03 9.64
N VAL A 140 2.75 -1.09 10.10
CA VAL A 140 4.17 -1.40 9.94
C VAL A 140 4.31 -2.57 8.99
N LEU A 141 5.10 -2.42 7.92
CA LEU A 141 5.42 -3.52 7.02
C LEU A 141 6.25 -4.55 7.78
N MET A 142 5.82 -5.81 7.75
CA MET A 142 6.48 -6.90 8.46
C MET A 142 7.60 -7.52 7.63
N ASP A 143 8.59 -8.07 8.31
CA ASP A 143 9.48 -9.06 7.75
C ASP A 143 8.72 -10.38 7.64
N LEU A 144 8.61 -10.90 6.41
CA LEU A 144 7.88 -12.13 6.11
C LEU A 144 8.84 -13.27 5.81
N GLU A 145 8.68 -14.36 6.53
CA GLU A 145 9.38 -15.63 6.29
C GLU A 145 8.35 -16.70 5.98
N TYR A 146 8.38 -17.23 4.76
CA TYR A 146 7.56 -18.34 4.32
C TYR A 146 8.45 -19.56 4.12
N LYS A 147 7.95 -20.73 4.47
CA LYS A 147 8.60 -22.02 4.24
C LYS A 147 7.65 -22.93 3.49
N VAL A 148 8.07 -23.40 2.31
CA VAL A 148 7.34 -24.38 1.52
C VAL A 148 7.99 -25.74 1.74
N GLU A 149 7.19 -26.73 2.08
CA GLU A 149 7.61 -28.10 2.31
C GLU A 149 6.82 -29.03 1.39
N GLN A 150 7.52 -29.73 0.49
CA GLN A 150 6.88 -30.74 -0.37
C GLN A 150 6.68 -32.05 0.42
N LYS A 151 5.44 -32.54 0.45
CA LYS A 151 5.02 -33.72 1.22
C LYS A 151 4.84 -34.97 0.35
N LYS A 152 4.48 -34.79 -0.93
CA LYS A 152 4.30 -35.91 -1.88
C LYS A 152 5.30 -35.78 -3.03
N GLU A 153 5.83 -36.90 -3.48
CA GLU A 153 6.65 -36.93 -4.70
C GLU A 153 5.81 -36.55 -5.92
N ILE A 154 6.39 -35.77 -6.81
CA ILE A 154 5.78 -35.38 -8.08
C ILE A 154 6.61 -35.99 -9.19
N LYS A 155 6.00 -36.94 -9.92
CA LYS A 155 6.68 -37.66 -11.00
C LYS A 155 7.13 -36.71 -12.10
N GLY A 156 8.41 -36.78 -12.45
CA GLY A 156 9.00 -35.89 -13.47
C GLY A 156 9.45 -34.51 -12.95
N TYR A 157 9.27 -34.23 -11.64
CA TYR A 157 9.71 -32.99 -11.02
C TYR A 157 10.78 -33.30 -9.94
N LYS A 158 11.93 -32.66 -10.07
CA LYS A 158 13.06 -32.86 -9.14
C LYS A 158 12.83 -31.98 -7.89
N THR A 159 12.65 -32.65 -6.76
CA THR A 159 12.59 -31.96 -5.46
C THR A 159 13.91 -31.25 -5.14
N GLY A 160 13.83 -30.08 -4.51
CA GLY A 160 14.98 -29.29 -4.09
C GLY A 160 14.73 -28.51 -2.81
N PHE A 161 15.65 -27.61 -2.46
CA PHE A 161 15.44 -26.63 -1.41
C PHE A 161 14.63 -25.46 -1.94
N TYR A 162 13.46 -25.23 -1.35
CA TYR A 162 12.61 -24.08 -1.68
C TYR A 162 13.14 -22.82 -0.99
N ARG A 163 13.44 -21.80 -1.78
CA ARG A 163 13.93 -20.50 -1.29
C ARG A 163 12.96 -19.38 -1.62
N GLN A 164 12.54 -18.66 -0.60
CA GLN A 164 11.71 -17.47 -0.77
C GLN A 164 12.45 -16.41 -1.58
N GLY A 165 11.76 -15.90 -2.58
CA GLY A 165 12.12 -14.72 -3.35
C GLY A 165 11.35 -13.48 -2.87
N LYS A 166 10.98 -12.62 -3.82
CA LYS A 166 10.29 -11.36 -3.53
C LYS A 166 8.77 -11.54 -3.31
N VAL A 167 8.18 -10.56 -2.65
CA VAL A 167 6.73 -10.32 -2.71
C VAL A 167 6.43 -9.60 -4.03
N VAL A 168 5.40 -10.04 -4.73
CA VAL A 168 4.93 -9.48 -6.02
C VAL A 168 3.49 -9.08 -5.89
N ASP A 169 3.17 -7.83 -6.19
CA ASP A 169 1.81 -7.31 -6.22
C ASP A 169 1.63 -6.50 -7.51
N GLU A 170 0.89 -7.06 -8.47
CA GLU A 170 0.75 -6.49 -9.81
C GLU A 170 0.17 -5.06 -9.80
N GLU A 171 -0.63 -4.69 -8.81
CA GLU A 171 -1.19 -3.34 -8.69
C GLU A 171 -0.23 -2.40 -7.95
N ALA A 172 0.27 -2.82 -6.79
CA ALA A 172 1.14 -1.99 -5.96
C ALA A 172 2.54 -1.80 -6.56
N ASP A 173 3.05 -2.78 -7.32
CA ASP A 173 4.37 -2.72 -7.96
C ASP A 173 4.41 -1.75 -9.17
N LYS A 174 3.25 -1.28 -9.65
CA LYS A 174 3.18 -0.18 -10.64
C LYS A 174 3.60 1.17 -10.05
N PHE A 175 3.66 1.27 -8.72
CA PHE A 175 4.07 2.48 -8.02
C PHE A 175 5.57 2.50 -7.77
N VAL A 176 6.16 3.68 -7.96
CA VAL A 176 7.59 3.92 -7.73
C VAL A 176 7.75 4.78 -6.48
N ALA A 177 8.66 4.36 -5.59
CA ALA A 177 9.03 5.12 -4.40
C ALA A 177 9.96 6.28 -4.78
N ALA A 178 9.71 7.46 -4.21
CA ALA A 178 10.53 8.64 -4.40
C ALA A 178 10.60 9.50 -3.13
N LYS A 179 11.54 10.43 -3.13
CA LYS A 179 11.67 11.49 -2.13
C LYS A 179 11.87 12.82 -2.85
N SER A 180 11.06 13.82 -2.54
CA SER A 180 11.15 15.15 -3.12
C SER A 180 12.34 15.95 -2.58
N LYS A 181 12.70 17.03 -3.27
CA LYS A 181 13.69 18.02 -2.77
C LYS A 181 13.25 18.67 -1.47
N SER A 182 11.93 18.76 -1.23
CA SER A 182 11.37 19.24 0.04
C SER A 182 11.41 18.20 1.18
N GLY A 183 11.94 17.00 0.93
CA GLY A 183 12.13 15.95 1.93
C GLY A 183 10.96 14.99 2.09
N VAL A 184 9.84 15.19 1.38
CA VAL A 184 8.64 14.34 1.48
C VAL A 184 8.87 13.01 0.76
N ASN A 185 8.70 11.91 1.48
CA ASN A 185 8.63 10.58 0.89
C ASN A 185 7.27 10.41 0.21
N TYR A 186 7.24 9.80 -0.98
CA TYR A 186 5.99 9.54 -1.68
C TYR A 186 6.10 8.32 -2.60
N GLN A 187 4.95 7.77 -2.96
CA GLN A 187 4.80 6.78 -4.02
C GLN A 187 4.09 7.44 -5.19
N TYR A 188 4.45 7.08 -6.43
CA TYR A 188 3.76 7.60 -7.59
C TYR A 188 3.53 6.53 -8.66
N PHE A 189 2.44 6.71 -9.40
CA PHE A 189 2.09 5.94 -10.61
C PHE A 189 2.05 6.88 -11.81
N LYS A 190 2.54 6.41 -12.96
CA LYS A 190 2.44 7.12 -14.26
C LYS A 190 1.45 6.37 -15.16
N PRO A 191 0.50 7.08 -15.81
CA PRO A 191 -0.44 6.42 -16.70
C PRO A 191 0.27 5.82 -17.92
N VAL A 192 -0.31 4.76 -18.48
CA VAL A 192 0.27 4.04 -19.62
C VAL A 192 0.44 4.96 -20.84
N ASN A 193 -0.52 5.89 -21.03
CA ASN A 193 -0.52 6.86 -22.15
C ASN A 193 0.20 8.18 -21.85
N LYS A 194 1.07 8.23 -20.84
CA LYS A 194 1.78 9.46 -20.41
C LYS A 194 2.57 10.17 -21.53
N ASP A 195 2.91 9.47 -22.60
CA ASP A 195 3.71 9.94 -23.71
C ASP A 195 2.87 10.18 -25.00
N ASP A 196 1.55 10.27 -24.91
CA ASP A 196 0.62 10.51 -26.02
C ASP A 196 0.58 11.99 -26.53
N GLY A 197 1.47 12.83 -26.01
CA GLY A 197 1.54 14.26 -26.33
C GLY A 197 0.51 15.13 -25.60
N LYS A 198 -0.34 14.55 -24.76
CA LYS A 198 -1.36 15.27 -23.98
C LYS A 198 -0.90 15.50 -22.55
N LYS A 199 -1.55 16.44 -21.90
CA LYS A 199 -1.43 16.65 -20.44
C LYS A 199 -2.50 15.84 -19.74
N HIS A 200 -2.09 15.16 -18.65
CA HIS A 200 -2.90 14.22 -17.88
C HIS A 200 -3.26 14.77 -16.50
N PRO A 201 -4.41 14.39 -15.94
CA PRO A 201 -4.75 14.73 -14.57
C PRO A 201 -3.71 14.22 -13.57
N LEU A 202 -3.68 14.85 -12.40
CA LEU A 202 -2.96 14.38 -11.23
C LEU A 202 -3.92 14.11 -10.09
N ILE A 203 -3.89 12.91 -9.53
CA ILE A 203 -4.64 12.53 -8.33
C ILE A 203 -3.66 12.42 -7.17
N ILE A 204 -3.97 13.09 -6.06
CA ILE A 204 -3.20 13.06 -4.84
C ILE A 204 -4.01 12.32 -3.79
N TRP A 205 -3.43 11.26 -3.20
CA TRP A 205 -4.01 10.51 -2.10
C TRP A 205 -3.32 10.87 -0.80
N PHE A 206 -4.06 11.49 0.12
CA PHE A 206 -3.63 11.70 1.51
C PHE A 206 -4.13 10.57 2.40
N HIS A 207 -3.21 9.81 2.95
CA HIS A 207 -3.45 8.65 3.79
C HIS A 207 -4.02 9.00 5.17
N GLY A 208 -4.61 8.03 5.87
CA GLY A 208 -5.06 8.16 7.25
C GLY A 208 -3.90 8.18 8.24
N ASN A 209 -4.23 8.34 9.53
CA ASN A 209 -3.19 8.44 10.56
C ASN A 209 -2.34 7.17 10.69
N GLY A 210 -2.93 6.00 10.42
CA GLY A 210 -2.26 4.71 10.51
C GLY A 210 -1.15 4.46 9.49
N GLU A 211 -1.03 5.27 8.44
CA GLU A 211 -0.08 5.06 7.34
C GLU A 211 1.11 6.03 7.36
N GLY A 212 1.20 6.92 8.35
CA GLY A 212 2.38 7.78 8.58
C GLY A 212 3.58 7.00 9.12
N GLY A 213 4.72 7.68 9.25
CA GLY A 213 5.92 7.14 9.87
C GLY A 213 5.72 6.83 11.36
N TYR A 214 6.52 5.91 11.89
CA TYR A 214 6.57 5.56 13.30
C TYR A 214 7.89 6.03 13.89
N LYS A 215 7.87 7.12 14.66
CA LYS A 215 9.08 7.76 15.18
C LYS A 215 10.10 8.02 14.05
N ASP A 216 11.27 7.39 14.08
CA ASP A 216 12.30 7.50 13.05
C ASP A 216 12.14 6.50 11.90
N TYR A 217 11.22 5.54 12.02
CA TYR A 217 10.97 4.52 11.01
C TYR A 217 9.96 4.98 9.95
N GLN A 218 10.37 4.92 8.69
CA GLN A 218 9.53 5.22 7.53
C GLN A 218 9.65 4.12 6.49
N ASN A 219 8.55 3.45 6.20
CA ASN A 219 8.52 2.39 5.21
C ASN A 219 8.21 2.88 3.79
N ASN A 220 7.63 4.09 3.64
CA ASN A 220 7.16 4.67 2.38
C ASN A 220 6.30 3.72 1.52
N VAL A 221 5.57 2.78 2.14
CA VAL A 221 4.70 1.82 1.44
C VAL A 221 3.31 1.69 2.08
N SER A 222 3.16 1.97 3.38
CA SER A 222 1.89 1.79 4.09
C SER A 222 0.76 2.62 3.49
N GLN A 223 1.03 3.81 2.94
CA GLN A 223 0.05 4.67 2.28
C GLN A 223 -0.56 4.06 1.00
N LYS A 224 0.05 3.00 0.44
CA LYS A 224 -0.50 2.25 -0.70
C LYS A 224 -0.88 0.81 -0.38
N LEU A 225 -0.39 0.25 0.74
CA LEU A 225 -0.59 -1.17 1.10
C LEU A 225 -1.62 -1.39 2.21
N ALA A 226 -1.87 -0.39 3.08
CA ALA A 226 -2.78 -0.55 4.22
C ALA A 226 -4.27 -0.55 3.83
N ASN A 227 -4.58 -0.04 2.67
CA ASN A 227 -5.89 -0.05 2.03
C ASN A 227 -5.74 0.25 0.53
N ARG A 228 -6.84 0.29 -0.22
CA ARG A 228 -6.80 0.58 -1.67
C ARG A 228 -6.55 2.05 -2.03
N GLY A 229 -6.21 2.93 -1.10
CA GLY A 229 -6.14 4.37 -1.30
C GLY A 229 -5.47 4.81 -2.60
N ALA A 230 -4.15 4.65 -2.71
CA ALA A 230 -3.43 5.03 -3.93
C ALA A 230 -3.73 4.07 -5.10
N VAL A 231 -3.75 2.75 -4.85
CA VAL A 231 -3.84 1.72 -5.91
C VAL A 231 -5.18 1.75 -6.64
N ALA A 232 -6.28 2.12 -6.00
CA ALA A 232 -7.60 2.21 -6.64
C ALA A 232 -7.62 3.18 -7.82
N PHE A 233 -6.82 4.24 -7.77
CA PHE A 233 -6.72 5.21 -8.87
C PHE A 233 -5.83 4.75 -10.03
N ALA A 234 -5.00 3.72 -9.82
CA ALA A 234 -4.17 3.12 -10.85
C ALA A 234 -4.86 1.93 -11.57
N GLU A 235 -6.04 1.52 -11.11
CA GLU A 235 -6.84 0.49 -11.78
C GLU A 235 -7.33 0.96 -13.16
N ASP A 236 -7.45 0.05 -14.10
CA ASP A 236 -7.86 0.33 -15.47
C ASP A 236 -9.20 1.09 -15.55
N LYS A 237 -10.15 0.74 -14.67
CA LYS A 237 -11.46 1.42 -14.60
C LYS A 237 -11.30 2.90 -14.22
N ALA A 238 -10.53 3.20 -13.18
CA ALA A 238 -10.27 4.57 -12.75
C ALA A 238 -9.45 5.32 -13.81
N GLN A 239 -8.41 4.71 -14.35
CA GLN A 239 -7.59 5.29 -15.41
C GLN A 239 -8.41 5.65 -16.67
N LYS A 240 -9.38 4.80 -17.04
CA LYS A 240 -10.31 5.09 -18.15
C LYS A 240 -11.20 6.30 -17.86
N ILE A 241 -11.74 6.41 -16.64
CA ILE A 241 -12.61 7.53 -16.23
C ILE A 241 -11.83 8.86 -16.25
N PHE A 242 -10.61 8.87 -15.72
CA PHE A 242 -9.78 10.08 -15.67
C PHE A 242 -9.04 10.38 -16.98
N GLY A 243 -9.08 9.46 -17.97
CA GLY A 243 -8.38 9.62 -19.26
C GLY A 243 -6.87 9.44 -19.17
N GLY A 244 -6.43 8.60 -18.23
CA GLY A 244 -5.02 8.42 -17.89
C GLY A 244 -4.55 9.47 -16.88
N ALA A 245 -4.49 9.14 -15.59
CA ALA A 245 -4.08 10.05 -14.53
C ALA A 245 -2.77 9.62 -13.87
N TYR A 246 -1.91 10.58 -13.56
CA TYR A 246 -0.85 10.37 -12.58
C TYR A 246 -1.48 10.19 -11.20
N VAL A 247 -0.88 9.36 -10.35
CA VAL A 247 -1.28 9.21 -8.95
C VAL A 247 -0.06 9.44 -8.07
N VAL A 248 -0.21 10.26 -7.03
CA VAL A 248 0.85 10.55 -6.06
C VAL A 248 0.29 10.36 -4.65
N ALA A 249 1.00 9.58 -3.85
CA ALA A 249 0.67 9.31 -2.45
C ALA A 249 1.84 9.71 -1.54
N PRO A 250 1.88 10.96 -1.03
CA PRO A 250 2.87 11.37 -0.05
C PRO A 250 2.65 10.65 1.28
N GLN A 251 3.75 10.44 2.03
CA GLN A 251 3.71 9.90 3.38
C GLN A 251 4.17 10.97 4.39
N ALA A 252 3.35 11.22 5.42
CA ALA A 252 3.78 12.03 6.56
C ALA A 252 4.85 11.29 7.36
N ASP A 253 5.86 12.00 7.85
CA ASP A 253 6.89 11.41 8.71
C ASP A 253 6.31 10.87 10.02
N ASP A 254 5.18 11.48 10.46
CA ASP A 254 4.42 11.05 11.63
C ASP A 254 2.91 11.14 11.37
N THR A 255 2.32 12.30 11.48
CA THR A 255 0.88 12.53 11.31
C THR A 255 0.59 13.83 10.57
N TRP A 256 -0.44 13.84 9.72
CA TRP A 256 -0.91 15.05 9.05
C TRP A 256 -1.42 16.11 10.03
N TYR A 257 -1.71 15.77 11.30
CA TYR A 257 -2.08 16.78 12.29
C TYR A 257 -0.93 17.76 12.56
N ASN A 258 0.32 17.34 12.43
CA ASN A 258 1.50 18.20 12.59
C ASN A 258 1.81 19.06 11.34
N ASN A 259 0.81 19.28 10.47
CA ASN A 259 0.97 19.94 9.18
C ASN A 259 1.56 21.35 9.24
N TYR A 260 1.27 22.11 10.27
CA TYR A 260 1.85 23.45 10.45
C TYR A 260 3.17 23.39 11.24
N THR A 261 3.23 22.62 12.31
CA THR A 261 4.41 22.53 13.19
C THR A 261 5.62 21.92 12.48
N LYS A 262 5.39 20.93 11.59
CA LYS A 262 6.42 20.31 10.76
C LYS A 262 6.47 20.84 9.32
N GLY A 263 5.63 21.79 8.98
CA GLY A 263 5.62 22.44 7.67
C GLY A 263 5.13 21.57 6.51
N TYR A 264 4.36 20.50 6.77
CA TYR A 264 3.88 19.60 5.72
C TYR A 264 3.05 20.29 4.64
N ILE A 265 2.28 21.33 4.98
CA ILE A 265 1.54 22.14 4.00
C ILE A 265 2.47 22.63 2.89
N LYS A 266 3.60 23.24 3.29
CA LYS A 266 4.57 23.82 2.34
C LYS A 266 5.39 22.74 1.65
N SER A 267 5.90 21.75 2.39
CA SER A 267 6.75 20.71 1.81
C SER A 267 6.00 19.79 0.85
N VAL A 268 4.74 19.42 1.15
CA VAL A 268 3.89 18.66 0.24
C VAL A 268 3.49 19.50 -0.98
N LYS A 269 3.19 20.79 -0.81
CA LYS A 269 2.93 21.68 -1.96
C LYS A 269 4.15 21.76 -2.89
N ALA A 270 5.35 21.90 -2.31
CA ALA A 270 6.59 21.93 -3.08
C ALA A 270 6.86 20.60 -3.81
N MET A 271 6.58 19.47 -3.16
CA MET A 271 6.66 18.13 -3.79
C MET A 271 5.69 18.02 -4.97
N ILE A 272 4.43 18.51 -4.81
CA ILE A 272 3.46 18.49 -5.91
C ILE A 272 3.94 19.38 -7.07
N ASP A 273 4.46 20.58 -6.79
CA ASP A 273 4.99 21.49 -7.81
C ASP A 273 6.18 20.87 -8.56
N GLU A 274 7.09 20.22 -7.83
CA GLU A 274 8.21 19.48 -8.41
C GLU A 274 7.70 18.39 -9.36
N PHE A 275 6.78 17.52 -8.89
CA PHE A 275 6.19 16.47 -9.71
C PHE A 275 5.49 17.00 -10.97
N VAL A 276 4.71 18.07 -10.83
CA VAL A 276 4.01 18.76 -11.94
C VAL A 276 4.99 19.33 -12.95
N SER A 277 6.15 19.83 -12.50
CA SER A 277 7.18 20.39 -13.40
C SER A 277 7.93 19.34 -14.20
N GLU A 278 8.04 18.13 -13.66
CA GLU A 278 8.81 17.02 -14.24
C GLU A 278 7.97 16.05 -15.08
N ASN A 279 6.63 16.21 -15.09
CA ASN A 279 5.73 15.29 -15.77
C ASN A 279 4.67 16.06 -16.60
N ASN A 280 4.04 15.40 -17.56
CA ASN A 280 3.00 15.99 -18.43
C ASN A 280 1.66 16.16 -17.71
N VAL A 281 1.65 16.87 -16.58
CA VAL A 281 0.46 17.11 -15.77
C VAL A 281 -0.36 18.27 -16.31
N ASP A 282 -1.68 18.10 -16.40
CA ASP A 282 -2.64 19.16 -16.61
C ASP A 282 -2.88 19.92 -15.29
N LYS A 283 -2.28 21.08 -15.18
CA LYS A 283 -2.39 21.96 -13.97
C LYS A 283 -3.82 22.38 -13.65
N ASN A 284 -4.76 22.23 -14.58
CA ASN A 284 -6.17 22.55 -14.34
C ASN A 284 -6.98 21.35 -13.83
N ARG A 285 -6.37 20.15 -13.80
CA ARG A 285 -7.01 18.90 -13.37
C ARG A 285 -6.16 18.19 -12.31
N ILE A 286 -5.89 18.89 -11.20
CA ILE A 286 -5.22 18.35 -10.03
C ILE A 286 -6.27 18.10 -8.96
N TYR A 287 -6.42 16.85 -8.53
CA TYR A 287 -7.46 16.40 -7.61
C TYR A 287 -6.88 15.88 -6.32
N ILE A 288 -7.58 16.08 -5.21
CA ILE A 288 -7.21 15.55 -3.91
C ILE A 288 -8.26 14.54 -3.46
N PHE A 289 -7.78 13.40 -2.97
CA PHE A 289 -8.56 12.45 -2.18
C PHE A 289 -7.85 12.21 -0.86
N GLY A 290 -8.60 12.11 0.24
CA GLY A 290 -8.00 11.84 1.53
C GLY A 290 -8.97 11.20 2.51
N ALA A 291 -8.43 10.37 3.40
CA ALA A 291 -9.18 9.66 4.42
C ALA A 291 -8.72 10.03 5.83
N SER A 292 -9.66 10.17 6.78
CA SER A 292 -9.35 10.42 8.19
C SER A 292 -8.41 11.62 8.39
N ALA A 293 -7.22 11.46 8.95
CA ALA A 293 -6.20 12.51 9.04
C ALA A 293 -5.80 13.07 7.66
N GLY A 294 -5.80 12.24 6.60
CA GLY A 294 -5.61 12.68 5.22
C GLY A 294 -6.77 13.53 4.70
N GLY A 295 -7.99 13.26 5.15
CA GLY A 295 -9.15 14.13 4.91
C GLY A 295 -8.96 15.50 5.54
N TYR A 296 -8.45 15.57 6.76
CA TYR A 296 -8.06 16.84 7.39
C TYR A 296 -6.97 17.56 6.57
N MET A 297 -5.91 16.86 6.16
CA MET A 297 -4.85 17.43 5.31
C MET A 297 -5.43 17.97 3.99
N SER A 298 -6.40 17.27 3.38
CA SER A 298 -7.09 17.69 2.17
C SER A 298 -7.80 19.03 2.35
N PHE A 299 -8.53 19.20 3.46
CA PHE A 299 -9.14 20.48 3.81
C PHE A 299 -8.10 21.58 3.98
N ARG A 300 -7.01 21.33 4.70
CA ARG A 300 -5.95 22.32 4.91
C ARG A 300 -5.29 22.73 3.59
N MET A 301 -4.98 21.77 2.71
CA MET A 301 -4.42 22.09 1.38
C MET A 301 -5.37 22.94 0.54
N MET A 302 -6.68 22.67 0.56
CA MET A 302 -7.66 23.49 -0.15
C MET A 302 -7.80 24.90 0.45
N ILE A 303 -7.72 25.02 1.76
CA ILE A 303 -7.83 26.33 2.46
C ILE A 303 -6.60 27.20 2.20
N GLU A 304 -5.41 26.62 2.20
CA GLU A 304 -4.15 27.35 1.96
C GLU A 304 -3.92 27.64 0.47
N TYR A 305 -4.37 26.74 -0.43
CA TYR A 305 -4.18 26.87 -1.88
C TYR A 305 -5.50 26.74 -2.66
N PRO A 306 -6.50 27.61 -2.42
CA PRO A 306 -7.87 27.42 -2.91
C PRO A 306 -8.01 27.48 -4.44
N ASN A 307 -7.02 28.00 -5.15
CA ASN A 307 -7.01 28.14 -6.61
C ASN A 307 -6.05 27.16 -7.32
N TYR A 308 -5.46 26.24 -6.56
CA TYR A 308 -4.49 25.30 -7.12
C TYR A 308 -5.12 23.95 -7.53
N PHE A 309 -6.12 23.49 -6.78
CA PHE A 309 -6.75 22.19 -7.00
C PHE A 309 -8.11 22.32 -7.67
N ALA A 310 -8.40 21.43 -8.61
CA ALA A 310 -9.66 21.43 -9.35
C ALA A 310 -10.84 20.95 -8.49
N ALA A 311 -10.65 19.95 -7.65
CA ALA A 311 -11.65 19.43 -6.73
C ALA A 311 -10.99 18.63 -5.62
N PHE A 312 -11.76 18.34 -4.57
CA PHE A 312 -11.33 17.41 -3.54
C PHE A 312 -12.47 16.53 -3.03
N SER A 313 -12.12 15.32 -2.62
CA SER A 313 -13.03 14.40 -1.95
C SER A 313 -12.40 13.91 -0.66
N THR A 314 -13.21 13.79 0.38
CA THR A 314 -12.75 13.33 1.68
C THR A 314 -13.65 12.24 2.24
N SER A 315 -13.05 11.24 2.88
CA SER A 315 -13.77 10.20 3.59
C SER A 315 -13.46 10.27 5.08
N ALA A 316 -14.49 10.37 5.91
CA ALA A 316 -14.37 10.44 7.38
C ALA A 316 -13.29 11.46 7.83
N ALA A 317 -13.28 12.67 7.26
CA ALA A 317 -12.24 13.67 7.52
C ALA A 317 -12.16 14.05 9.01
N ALA A 318 -10.99 13.87 9.61
CA ALA A 318 -10.75 13.96 11.05
C ALA A 318 -10.63 15.43 11.52
N LEU A 319 -11.66 16.24 11.26
CA LEU A 319 -11.66 17.68 11.56
C LEU A 319 -11.86 17.96 13.06
N ASP A 320 -12.59 17.11 13.77
CA ASP A 320 -12.83 17.20 15.21
C ASP A 320 -11.61 16.82 16.06
N LYS A 321 -10.75 15.94 15.54
CA LYS A 321 -9.53 15.50 16.21
C LYS A 321 -8.33 16.42 16.01
N ALA A 322 -8.35 17.24 14.98
CA ALA A 322 -7.18 18.02 14.58
C ALA A 322 -6.60 18.88 15.71
N ALA A 323 -7.43 19.70 16.37
CA ALA A 323 -6.96 20.62 17.41
C ALA A 323 -6.41 19.89 18.65
N THR A 324 -6.92 18.69 18.96
CA THR A 324 -6.46 17.89 20.12
C THR A 324 -5.26 16.98 19.78
N SER A 325 -4.92 16.89 18.50
CA SER A 325 -3.85 16.03 18.00
C SER A 325 -2.63 16.81 17.44
N GLY A 326 -2.52 18.09 17.78
CA GLY A 326 -1.41 18.95 17.35
C GLY A 326 -1.67 19.76 16.08
N GLY A 327 -2.85 19.62 15.48
CA GLY A 327 -3.27 20.38 14.31
C GLY A 327 -4.08 21.63 14.65
N VAL A 328 -4.76 22.17 13.65
CA VAL A 328 -5.57 23.40 13.76
C VAL A 328 -7.02 23.08 13.48
N ALA A 329 -7.92 23.62 14.29
CA ALA A 329 -9.37 23.51 14.08
C ALA A 329 -9.77 24.08 12.71
N THR A 330 -10.67 23.40 12.01
CA THR A 330 -11.28 23.91 10.78
C THR A 330 -12.51 24.72 11.16
N THR A 331 -12.38 26.05 11.09
CA THR A 331 -13.41 27.01 11.51
C THR A 331 -14.45 27.25 10.41
N ALA A 332 -15.58 27.87 10.76
CA ALA A 332 -16.56 28.33 9.77
C ALA A 332 -15.94 29.35 8.78
N GLN A 333 -15.04 30.19 9.27
CA GLN A 333 -14.32 31.17 8.43
C GLN A 333 -13.41 30.46 7.42
N ASP A 334 -12.74 29.35 7.82
CA ASP A 334 -11.94 28.54 6.91
C ASP A 334 -12.81 27.89 5.84
N LEU A 335 -13.98 27.36 6.20
CA LEU A 335 -14.92 26.78 5.24
C LEU A 335 -15.39 27.82 4.22
N MET A 336 -15.58 29.09 4.62
CA MET A 336 -15.97 30.16 3.70
C MET A 336 -14.87 30.46 2.66
N LYS A 337 -13.59 30.23 2.93
CA LYS A 337 -12.50 30.36 1.94
C LYS A 337 -12.63 29.37 0.78
N ILE A 338 -13.24 28.22 1.04
CA ILE A 338 -13.41 27.14 0.05
C ILE A 338 -14.87 26.93 -0.39
N ARG A 339 -15.79 27.83 -0.06
CA ARG A 339 -17.23 27.70 -0.32
C ARG A 339 -17.60 27.38 -1.78
N ASN A 340 -16.85 27.93 -2.73
CA ASN A 340 -17.08 27.73 -4.17
C ASN A 340 -16.17 26.64 -4.77
N LYS A 341 -15.56 25.78 -3.94
CA LYS A 341 -14.68 24.72 -4.44
C LYS A 341 -15.45 23.39 -4.51
N PRO A 342 -15.32 22.64 -5.61
CA PRO A 342 -15.98 21.34 -5.71
C PRO A 342 -15.50 20.41 -4.60
N LEU A 343 -16.43 20.03 -3.73
CA LEU A 343 -16.19 19.14 -2.59
C LEU A 343 -17.23 18.02 -2.59
N TRP A 344 -16.75 16.78 -2.46
CA TRP A 344 -17.60 15.63 -2.19
C TRP A 344 -17.08 14.89 -0.96
N MET A 345 -17.90 14.79 0.07
CA MET A 345 -17.61 14.09 1.32
C MET A 345 -18.32 12.75 1.36
N VAL A 346 -17.67 11.74 1.93
CA VAL A 346 -18.22 10.41 2.16
C VAL A 346 -18.00 10.03 3.63
N HIS A 347 -19.07 9.62 4.35
CA HIS A 347 -18.93 9.30 5.76
C HIS A 347 -20.02 8.30 6.20
N ALA A 348 -19.67 7.36 7.08
CA ALA A 348 -20.66 6.49 7.72
C ALA A 348 -21.10 7.10 9.06
N GLN A 349 -22.42 7.04 9.31
CA GLN A 349 -23.03 7.64 10.51
C GLN A 349 -22.62 6.93 11.81
N ASN A 350 -22.29 5.63 11.71
CA ASN A 350 -21.81 4.81 12.84
C ASN A 350 -20.29 4.85 13.03
N ASP A 351 -19.57 5.83 12.46
CA ASP A 351 -18.11 5.97 12.64
C ASP A 351 -17.77 6.13 14.13
N PRO A 352 -17.04 5.16 14.76
CA PRO A 352 -16.72 5.22 16.17
C PRO A 352 -15.49 6.08 16.48
N THR A 353 -14.78 6.53 15.45
CA THR A 353 -13.50 7.25 15.57
C THR A 353 -13.66 8.74 15.31
N ILE A 354 -14.36 9.10 14.25
CA ILE A 354 -14.58 10.49 13.82
C ILE A 354 -16.08 10.77 13.81
N SER A 355 -16.50 11.75 14.59
CA SER A 355 -17.90 12.11 14.68
C SER A 355 -18.46 12.61 13.34
N TYR A 356 -19.41 11.88 12.78
CA TYR A 356 -20.13 12.27 11.57
C TYR A 356 -20.77 13.66 11.73
N GLU A 357 -21.46 13.89 12.85
CA GLU A 357 -22.18 15.15 13.14
C GLU A 357 -21.22 16.35 13.25
N ASN A 358 -20.11 16.17 13.96
CA ASN A 358 -19.15 17.26 14.24
C ASN A 358 -18.20 17.53 13.07
N THR A 359 -18.19 16.69 12.05
CA THR A 359 -17.27 16.80 10.90
C THR A 359 -18.04 16.93 9.58
N SER A 360 -18.28 15.84 8.86
CA SER A 360 -18.84 15.89 7.51
C SER A 360 -20.24 16.54 7.47
N LYS A 361 -21.11 16.23 8.43
CA LYS A 361 -22.45 16.86 8.54
C LYS A 361 -22.34 18.36 8.79
N ARG A 362 -21.53 18.76 9.76
CA ARG A 362 -21.28 20.19 10.08
C ARG A 362 -20.75 20.95 8.86
N VAL A 363 -19.80 20.38 8.11
CA VAL A 363 -19.27 20.99 6.89
C VAL A 363 -20.36 21.11 5.82
N TYR A 364 -21.15 20.05 5.65
CA TYR A 364 -22.25 20.03 4.70
C TYR A 364 -23.31 21.10 5.01
N ASP A 365 -23.68 21.26 6.27
CA ASP A 365 -24.66 22.30 6.69
C ASP A 365 -24.20 23.71 6.32
N VAL A 366 -22.89 23.97 6.34
CA VAL A 366 -22.32 25.26 5.94
C VAL A 366 -22.21 25.39 4.42
N LEU A 367 -21.77 24.33 3.72
CA LEU A 367 -21.34 24.40 2.33
C LEU A 367 -22.32 23.83 1.29
N SER A 368 -23.40 23.16 1.70
CA SER A 368 -24.37 22.53 0.78
C SER A 368 -24.99 23.55 -0.18
N LYS A 369 -25.35 24.73 0.31
CA LYS A 369 -25.90 25.83 -0.51
C LYS A 369 -24.92 26.37 -1.55
N TYR A 370 -23.65 26.00 -1.46
CA TYR A 370 -22.60 26.34 -2.43
C TYR A 370 -22.20 25.12 -3.30
N GLY A 371 -22.96 24.01 -3.22
CA GLY A 371 -22.76 22.85 -4.09
C GLY A 371 -21.85 21.75 -3.53
N ALA A 372 -21.50 21.81 -2.23
CA ALA A 372 -20.83 20.65 -1.60
C ALA A 372 -21.77 19.44 -1.55
N ILE A 373 -21.21 18.25 -1.78
CA ILE A 373 -21.95 16.98 -1.79
C ILE A 373 -21.54 16.16 -0.56
N LEU A 374 -22.50 15.49 0.05
CA LEU A 374 -22.29 14.55 1.14
C LEU A 374 -23.02 13.24 0.84
N SER A 375 -22.27 12.17 0.66
CA SER A 375 -22.79 10.80 0.67
C SER A 375 -22.62 10.23 2.08
N SER A 376 -23.73 10.08 2.80
CA SER A 376 -23.73 9.47 4.13
C SER A 376 -24.33 8.07 4.08
N TYR A 377 -23.73 7.15 4.85
CA TYR A 377 -24.13 5.75 4.93
C TYR A 377 -24.40 5.38 6.38
N PRO A 378 -25.37 4.49 6.68
CA PRO A 378 -25.61 4.06 8.06
C PRO A 378 -24.38 3.35 8.69
N ASN A 379 -23.71 2.53 7.89
CA ASN A 379 -22.51 1.74 8.26
C ASN A 379 -21.60 1.58 7.03
N VAL A 380 -20.52 0.80 7.14
CA VAL A 380 -19.67 0.40 6.02
C VAL A 380 -19.84 -1.09 5.76
N LYS A 381 -20.55 -1.44 4.66
CA LYS A 381 -20.84 -2.82 4.29
C LYS A 381 -20.64 -3.04 2.78
N ILE A 382 -19.90 -4.09 2.39
CA ILE A 382 -19.71 -4.50 1.01
C ILE A 382 -20.14 -5.97 0.87
N GLY A 383 -21.22 -6.21 0.13
CA GLY A 383 -21.87 -7.52 0.12
C GLY A 383 -22.28 -7.91 1.54
N GLU A 384 -21.85 -9.08 2.01
CA GLU A 384 -22.11 -9.54 3.38
C GLU A 384 -21.05 -9.10 4.39
N THR A 385 -19.93 -8.51 3.95
CA THR A 385 -18.83 -8.10 4.83
C THR A 385 -19.10 -6.73 5.42
N GLU A 386 -19.19 -6.65 6.73
CA GLU A 386 -19.24 -5.40 7.48
C GLU A 386 -17.84 -4.97 7.92
N TYR A 387 -17.55 -3.69 7.75
CA TYR A 387 -16.29 -3.06 8.12
C TYR A 387 -16.52 -2.07 9.26
N ASN A 388 -15.43 -1.65 9.90
CA ASN A 388 -15.48 -0.55 10.85
C ASN A 388 -16.08 0.70 10.19
N GLY A 389 -17.06 1.35 10.84
CA GLY A 389 -17.72 2.56 10.31
C GLY A 389 -16.77 3.69 9.92
N HIS A 390 -15.59 3.73 10.53
CA HIS A 390 -14.54 4.68 10.16
C HIS A 390 -14.00 4.48 8.74
N TRP A 391 -14.12 3.29 8.16
CA TRP A 391 -13.53 2.96 6.86
C TRP A 391 -14.42 3.34 5.66
N SER A 392 -15.17 4.43 5.75
CA SER A 392 -16.04 4.92 4.68
C SER A 392 -15.31 5.26 3.37
N TRP A 393 -13.97 5.37 3.39
CA TRP A 393 -13.16 5.46 2.16
C TRP A 393 -13.29 4.24 1.25
N ILE A 394 -13.73 3.07 1.77
CA ILE A 394 -14.02 1.89 0.96
C ILE A 394 -15.06 2.22 -0.11
N TYR A 395 -16.11 2.95 0.24
CA TYR A 395 -17.12 3.39 -0.72
C TYR A 395 -16.52 4.33 -1.78
N SER A 396 -15.73 5.31 -1.35
CA SER A 396 -15.07 6.27 -2.25
C SER A 396 -14.13 5.59 -3.23
N LEU A 397 -13.26 4.69 -2.73
CA LEU A 397 -12.24 4.01 -3.53
C LEU A 397 -12.83 2.96 -4.49
N ARG A 398 -14.04 2.47 -4.21
CA ARG A 398 -14.83 1.62 -5.10
C ARG A 398 -15.72 2.40 -6.07
N ASN A 399 -15.63 3.74 -6.05
CA ASN A 399 -16.46 4.64 -6.85
C ASN A 399 -17.96 4.37 -6.69
N MET A 400 -18.40 4.05 -5.46
CA MET A 400 -19.80 3.72 -5.16
C MET A 400 -20.70 4.95 -4.96
N PRO A 401 -20.21 6.08 -4.36
CA PRO A 401 -21.07 7.26 -4.15
C PRO A 401 -21.62 7.79 -5.46
N VAL A 402 -22.92 8.15 -5.46
CA VAL A 402 -23.66 8.70 -6.60
C VAL A 402 -24.34 9.98 -6.15
N ASN A 403 -24.28 11.04 -6.95
CA ASN A 403 -24.97 12.30 -6.69
C ASN A 403 -26.42 12.26 -7.25
N ASP A 404 -27.18 13.32 -6.98
CA ASP A 404 -28.59 13.45 -7.42
C ASP A 404 -28.77 13.43 -8.95
N LYS A 405 -27.69 13.57 -9.72
CA LYS A 405 -27.70 13.51 -11.19
C LYS A 405 -27.33 12.12 -11.72
N GLY A 406 -27.14 11.14 -10.84
CA GLY A 406 -26.73 9.79 -11.22
C GLY A 406 -25.24 9.66 -11.58
N GLU A 407 -24.42 10.65 -11.26
CA GLU A 407 -22.99 10.68 -11.55
C GLU A 407 -22.20 10.07 -10.39
N HIS A 408 -21.34 9.11 -10.64
CA HIS A 408 -20.45 8.56 -9.62
C HIS A 408 -19.29 9.51 -9.26
N LEU A 409 -18.68 9.29 -8.11
CA LEU A 409 -17.66 10.16 -7.54
C LEU A 409 -16.48 10.41 -8.49
N PHE A 410 -15.95 9.38 -9.15
CA PHE A 410 -14.78 9.53 -10.04
C PHE A 410 -15.14 10.30 -11.31
N GLU A 411 -16.30 10.03 -11.92
CA GLU A 411 -16.81 10.73 -13.09
C GLU A 411 -17.07 12.20 -12.76
N TRP A 412 -17.69 12.48 -11.61
CA TRP A 412 -17.88 13.84 -11.15
C TRP A 412 -16.56 14.56 -10.93
N MET A 413 -15.59 13.89 -10.29
CA MET A 413 -14.26 14.46 -10.05
C MET A 413 -13.52 14.74 -11.35
N ALA A 414 -13.50 13.77 -12.29
CA ALA A 414 -12.81 13.88 -13.58
C ALA A 414 -13.30 15.04 -14.45
N ARG A 415 -14.56 15.44 -14.27
CA ARG A 415 -15.19 16.57 -14.97
C ARG A 415 -14.77 17.95 -14.40
N GLN A 416 -14.25 18.01 -13.17
CA GLN A 416 -13.86 19.28 -12.57
C GLN A 416 -12.58 19.84 -13.22
N ASN A 417 -12.60 21.15 -13.51
CA ASN A 417 -11.49 21.82 -14.19
C ASN A 417 -11.41 23.27 -13.73
N LEU A 418 -10.23 23.77 -13.43
CA LEU A 418 -10.03 25.15 -13.00
C LEU A 418 -10.43 26.18 -14.07
N LYS A 419 -10.30 25.85 -15.37
CA LYS A 419 -10.66 26.74 -16.48
C LYS A 419 -12.15 26.95 -16.65
N THR A 420 -12.97 25.96 -16.24
CA THR A 420 -14.45 26.00 -16.41
C THR A 420 -15.17 26.49 -15.16
N ARG A 421 -14.44 26.86 -14.12
CA ARG A 421 -15.02 27.49 -12.94
C ARG A 421 -15.44 28.93 -13.24
N TYR A 422 -16.72 29.14 -13.24
CA TYR A 422 -17.24 30.50 -13.14
C TYR A 422 -17.14 30.92 -11.66
N TYR A 423 -16.40 31.97 -11.41
CA TYR A 423 -16.25 32.59 -10.08
C TYR A 423 -17.52 33.34 -9.67
#